data_71cda4b8aa32160621a836a71c6e9d3d
#
_entry.id   71cda4b8aa32160621a836a71c6e9d3d
#
_cell.length_a   1.000
_cell.length_b   1.000
_cell.length_c   1.000
_cell.angle_alpha   90.00
_cell.angle_beta   90.00
_cell.angle_gamma   90.00
#
_symmetry.space_group_name_H-M   'P 1'
#
loop_
_entity.id
_entity.type
_entity.pdbx_description
1 polymer ?
#
loop_
_entity_poly.entity_id
_entity_poly.type
_entity_poly.pdbx_seq_one_letter_code
_entity_poly.pdbx_strand_id
1 'polypeptide(L)'
;MDKYINLKGKDKKEFKGRLKLLDETYINEIMKLQKHISEMLENKEWYFETSKEEFLFELKEGKVIGCFVEGDRLVALGVYISLGYEAENYGYDMELPKEDLLKVGQIEATFVHEDFRGNGLQRIICEELESIARKDNKIIAVTVHPDNTYSLNTFKKLGYTIEKEKIKYGGLRRFILKKYL
;
A
#
# COMPACT_ATOMS: atom_id res chain seq x y z
N MET A 1 -11.06 -4.67 13.04
CA MET A 1 -11.22 -3.22 12.78
C MET A 1 -12.41 -3.06 11.83
N ASP A 2 -13.39 -2.26 12.19
CA ASP A 2 -14.45 -1.81 11.28
C ASP A 2 -14.59 -0.29 11.45
N LYS A 3 -14.18 0.46 10.45
CA LYS A 3 -14.24 1.91 10.44
C LYS A 3 -15.03 2.38 9.23
N TYR A 4 -15.99 3.26 9.44
CA TYR A 4 -16.82 3.80 8.37
C TYR A 4 -16.38 5.20 7.98
N ILE A 5 -16.40 5.47 6.68
CA ILE A 5 -16.04 6.76 6.09
C ILE A 5 -17.03 7.13 4.98
N ASN A 6 -17.22 8.42 4.76
CA ASN A 6 -18.04 8.88 3.64
C ASN A 6 -17.17 9.07 2.41
N LEU A 7 -17.63 8.56 1.27
CA LEU A 7 -16.95 8.62 -0.01
C LEU A 7 -17.86 9.26 -1.06
N LYS A 8 -17.24 9.90 -2.05
CA LYS A 8 -17.94 10.37 -3.26
C LYS A 8 -17.40 9.61 -4.46
N GLY A 9 -18.30 9.00 -5.21
CA GLY A 9 -17.98 8.41 -6.50
C GLY A 9 -17.66 9.47 -7.55
N LYS A 10 -17.07 9.05 -8.65
CA LYS A 10 -16.76 9.91 -9.81
C LYS A 10 -18.02 10.60 -10.37
N ASP A 11 -19.17 9.94 -10.27
CA ASP A 11 -20.51 10.45 -10.62
C ASP A 11 -21.12 11.39 -9.56
N LYS A 12 -20.36 11.73 -8.52
CA LYS A 12 -20.75 12.54 -7.34
C LYS A 12 -21.76 11.85 -6.40
N LYS A 13 -22.14 10.60 -6.65
CA LYS A 13 -22.95 9.81 -5.73
C LYS A 13 -22.21 9.59 -4.42
N GLU A 14 -22.91 9.66 -3.30
CA GLU A 14 -22.36 9.38 -1.98
C GLU A 14 -22.43 7.89 -1.66
N PHE A 15 -21.37 7.40 -1.03
CA PHE A 15 -21.21 6.02 -0.61
C PHE A 15 -20.73 5.97 0.84
N LYS A 16 -21.11 4.93 1.54
CA LYS A 16 -20.53 4.58 2.84
C LYS A 16 -19.43 3.55 2.62
N GLY A 17 -18.19 3.95 2.82
CA GLY A 17 -17.03 3.06 2.79
C GLY A 17 -16.84 2.39 4.13
N ARG A 18 -16.52 1.08 4.14
CA ARG A 18 -16.16 0.31 5.33
C ARG A 18 -14.72 -0.18 5.19
N LEU A 19 -13.84 0.31 6.07
CA LEU A 19 -12.47 -0.20 6.20
C LEU A 19 -12.45 -1.42 7.12
N LYS A 20 -11.79 -2.49 6.70
CA LYS A 20 -11.61 -3.70 7.52
C LYS A 20 -10.28 -4.38 7.23
N LEU A 21 -9.77 -5.15 8.19
CA LEU A 21 -8.68 -6.08 7.98
C LEU A 21 -9.19 -7.26 7.15
N LEU A 22 -8.39 -7.69 6.18
CA LEU A 22 -8.66 -8.80 5.30
C LEU A 22 -7.86 -10.04 5.71
N ASP A 23 -8.40 -11.20 5.39
CA ASP A 23 -7.78 -12.51 5.48
C ASP A 23 -7.76 -13.19 4.11
N GLU A 24 -7.24 -14.41 4.03
CA GLU A 24 -7.08 -15.15 2.76
C GLU A 24 -8.41 -15.38 2.01
N THR A 25 -9.55 -15.29 2.68
CA THR A 25 -10.87 -15.45 2.03
C THR A 25 -11.15 -14.36 1.00
N TYR A 26 -10.46 -13.19 1.10
CA TYR A 26 -10.59 -12.04 0.19
C TYR A 26 -9.64 -12.07 -1.01
N ILE A 27 -8.86 -13.14 -1.20
CA ILE A 27 -7.84 -13.19 -2.26
C ILE A 27 -8.42 -12.95 -3.66
N ASN A 28 -9.60 -13.44 -3.96
CA ASN A 28 -10.21 -13.29 -5.27
C ASN A 28 -10.64 -11.84 -5.55
N GLU A 29 -11.17 -11.13 -4.54
CA GLU A 29 -11.54 -9.71 -4.60
C GLU A 29 -10.29 -8.83 -4.76
N ILE A 30 -9.21 -9.17 -4.07
CA ILE A 30 -7.92 -8.48 -4.18
C ILE A 30 -7.37 -8.62 -5.60
N MET A 31 -7.28 -9.85 -6.11
CA MET A 31 -6.79 -10.11 -7.46
C MET A 31 -7.65 -9.42 -8.53
N LYS A 32 -8.97 -9.40 -8.34
CA LYS A 32 -9.90 -8.69 -9.24
C LYS A 32 -9.65 -7.19 -9.24
N LEU A 33 -9.47 -6.58 -8.05
CA LEU A 33 -9.17 -5.16 -7.94
C LEU A 33 -7.81 -4.83 -8.55
N GLN A 34 -6.76 -5.63 -8.24
CA GLN A 34 -5.43 -5.44 -8.82
C GLN A 34 -5.48 -5.46 -10.36
N LYS A 35 -6.10 -6.49 -10.93
CA LYS A 35 -6.23 -6.62 -12.39
C LYS A 35 -6.89 -5.38 -12.99
N HIS A 36 -8.01 -4.94 -12.42
CA HIS A 36 -8.72 -3.75 -12.89
C HIS A 36 -7.82 -2.49 -12.82
N ILE A 37 -7.12 -2.28 -11.69
CA ILE A 37 -6.22 -1.15 -11.53
C ILE A 37 -5.07 -1.20 -12.54
N SER A 38 -4.47 -2.37 -12.72
CA SER A 38 -3.37 -2.57 -13.67
C SER A 38 -3.81 -2.27 -15.11
N GLU A 39 -4.99 -2.70 -15.51
CA GLU A 39 -5.57 -2.41 -16.84
C GLU A 39 -5.84 -0.92 -17.06
N MET A 40 -6.23 -0.18 -16.01
CA MET A 40 -6.61 1.23 -16.07
C MET A 40 -5.46 2.23 -15.85
N LEU A 41 -4.25 1.75 -15.50
CA LEU A 41 -3.10 2.62 -15.34
C LEU A 41 -2.65 3.22 -16.68
N GLU A 42 -2.46 4.53 -16.72
CA GLU A 42 -1.89 5.27 -17.86
C GLU A 42 -0.45 4.85 -18.12
N ASN A 43 0.34 4.71 -17.08
CA ASN A 43 1.71 4.20 -17.15
C ASN A 43 1.83 2.90 -16.35
N LYS A 44 2.08 1.81 -17.05
CA LYS A 44 2.20 0.45 -16.47
C LYS A 44 3.40 0.31 -15.52
N GLU A 45 4.42 1.14 -15.66
CA GLU A 45 5.60 1.13 -14.78
C GLU A 45 5.31 1.67 -13.36
N TRP A 46 4.18 2.37 -13.17
CA TRP A 46 3.81 2.90 -11.87
C TRP A 46 3.52 1.82 -10.84
N TYR A 47 3.14 0.64 -11.30
CA TYR A 47 2.82 -0.48 -10.44
C TYR A 47 3.49 -1.76 -10.95
N PHE A 48 4.00 -2.56 -10.04
CA PHE A 48 4.46 -3.92 -10.27
C PHE A 48 3.44 -4.87 -9.65
N GLU A 49 2.88 -5.76 -10.46
CA GLU A 49 1.83 -6.68 -10.01
C GLU A 49 2.36 -7.68 -8.99
N THR A 50 1.64 -7.80 -7.87
CA THR A 50 1.89 -8.80 -6.84
C THR A 50 1.23 -10.12 -7.27
N SER A 51 1.94 -11.23 -7.19
CA SER A 51 1.38 -12.55 -7.49
C SER A 51 0.32 -12.95 -6.46
N LYS A 52 -0.50 -13.94 -6.80
CA LYS A 52 -1.50 -14.47 -5.87
C LYS A 52 -0.85 -15.09 -4.63
N GLU A 53 0.27 -15.78 -4.83
CA GLU A 53 1.05 -16.41 -3.79
C GLU A 53 1.65 -15.39 -2.81
N GLU A 54 2.17 -14.28 -3.33
CA GLU A 54 2.66 -13.16 -2.52
C GLU A 54 1.54 -12.52 -1.71
N PHE A 55 0.36 -12.26 -2.31
CA PHE A 55 -0.78 -11.75 -1.54
C PHE A 55 -1.25 -12.71 -0.46
N LEU A 56 -1.26 -14.03 -0.71
CA LEU A 56 -1.60 -15.01 0.33
C LEU A 56 -0.59 -14.98 1.49
N PHE A 57 0.70 -14.82 1.19
CA PHE A 57 1.73 -14.64 2.20
C PHE A 57 1.53 -13.34 3.00
N GLU A 58 1.25 -12.22 2.31
CA GLU A 58 1.00 -10.92 2.95
C GLU A 58 -0.28 -10.92 3.82
N LEU A 59 -1.33 -11.62 3.39
CA LEU A 59 -2.57 -11.77 4.17
C LEU A 59 -2.34 -12.55 5.46
N LYS A 60 -1.43 -13.54 5.43
CA LYS A 60 -1.10 -14.37 6.57
C LYS A 60 -0.10 -13.70 7.52
N GLU A 61 1.02 -13.22 7.00
CA GLU A 61 2.15 -12.72 7.80
C GLU A 61 2.10 -11.20 8.02
N GLY A 62 1.44 -10.47 7.13
CA GLY A 62 1.29 -9.03 7.17
C GLY A 62 -0.06 -8.55 7.70
N LYS A 63 -0.43 -7.34 7.27
CA LYS A 63 -1.76 -6.76 7.52
C LYS A 63 -2.26 -6.09 6.23
N VAL A 64 -3.42 -6.53 5.78
CA VAL A 64 -4.08 -6.00 4.59
C VAL A 64 -5.37 -5.29 5.02
N ILE A 65 -5.50 -4.02 4.68
CA ILE A 65 -6.71 -3.23 4.93
C ILE A 65 -7.41 -2.98 3.62
N GLY A 66 -8.67 -3.39 3.52
CA GLY A 66 -9.54 -3.11 2.37
C GLY A 66 -10.62 -2.09 2.71
N CYS A 67 -11.03 -1.32 1.71
CA CYS A 67 -12.21 -0.46 1.76
C CYS A 67 -13.31 -1.03 0.86
N PHE A 68 -14.46 -1.30 1.46
CA PHE A 68 -15.64 -1.83 0.76
C PHE A 68 -16.72 -0.76 0.67
N VAL A 69 -17.47 -0.77 -0.41
CA VAL A 69 -18.71 0.00 -0.58
C VAL A 69 -19.90 -0.93 -0.74
N GLU A 70 -21.10 -0.39 -0.98
CA GLU A 70 -22.33 -1.15 -1.17
C GLU A 70 -22.12 -2.39 -2.06
N GLY A 71 -22.74 -3.54 -1.67
CA GLY A 71 -22.60 -4.82 -2.38
C GLY A 71 -21.27 -5.52 -2.15
N ASP A 72 -20.58 -5.23 -1.04
CA ASP A 72 -19.27 -5.81 -0.69
C ASP A 72 -18.20 -5.67 -1.79
N ARG A 73 -18.28 -4.58 -2.58
CA ARG A 73 -17.30 -4.25 -3.60
C ARG A 73 -16.04 -3.67 -2.95
N LEU A 74 -14.91 -4.33 -3.11
CA LEU A 74 -13.59 -3.82 -2.72
C LEU A 74 -13.17 -2.70 -3.69
N VAL A 75 -12.90 -1.49 -3.17
CA VAL A 75 -12.56 -0.31 -3.97
C VAL A 75 -11.22 0.31 -3.64
N ALA A 76 -10.62 -0.08 -2.53
CA ALA A 76 -9.26 0.30 -2.19
C ALA A 76 -8.65 -0.73 -1.26
N LEU A 77 -7.32 -0.83 -1.29
CA LEU A 77 -6.59 -1.70 -0.38
C LEU A 77 -5.20 -1.12 -0.10
N GLY A 78 -4.64 -1.51 1.05
CA GLY A 78 -3.24 -1.30 1.37
C GLY A 78 -2.68 -2.51 2.11
N VAL A 79 -1.41 -2.79 1.86
CA VAL A 79 -0.67 -3.93 2.41
C VAL A 79 0.50 -3.42 3.23
N TYR A 80 0.64 -3.92 4.44
CA TYR A 80 1.78 -3.72 5.32
C TYR A 80 2.36 -5.06 5.74
N ILE A 81 3.69 -5.16 5.74
CA ILE A 81 4.43 -6.31 6.24
C ILE A 81 5.74 -5.90 6.90
N SER A 82 6.24 -6.70 7.83
CA SER A 82 7.57 -6.61 8.40
C SER A 82 8.36 -7.85 8.04
N LEU A 83 9.39 -7.70 7.22
CA LEU A 83 10.13 -8.83 6.62
C LEU A 83 11.40 -9.21 7.39
N GLY A 84 11.74 -8.47 8.46
CA GLY A 84 12.91 -8.79 9.27
C GLY A 84 14.20 -8.84 8.44
N TYR A 85 14.82 -10.01 8.34
CA TYR A 85 16.06 -10.21 7.60
C TYR A 85 15.86 -10.74 6.17
N GLU A 86 14.63 -10.87 5.69
CA GLU A 86 14.36 -11.30 4.31
C GLU A 86 14.91 -10.29 3.30
N ALA A 87 15.33 -10.79 2.15
CA ALA A 87 16.04 -10.00 1.13
C ALA A 87 15.21 -8.84 0.56
N GLU A 88 13.89 -8.97 0.60
CA GLU A 88 12.91 -8.00 0.11
C GLU A 88 12.68 -6.83 1.08
N ASN A 89 13.27 -6.86 2.31
CA ASN A 89 13.16 -5.77 3.25
C ASN A 89 13.81 -4.49 2.69
N TYR A 90 13.03 -3.42 2.58
CA TYR A 90 13.51 -2.12 2.06
C TYR A 90 14.61 -1.48 2.91
N GLY A 91 14.86 -1.98 4.10
CA GLY A 91 16.02 -1.61 4.92
C GLY A 91 17.35 -1.87 4.20
N TYR A 92 17.45 -2.94 3.40
CA TYR A 92 18.63 -3.19 2.56
C TYR A 92 18.79 -2.13 1.46
N ASP A 93 17.68 -1.71 0.85
CA ASP A 93 17.70 -0.64 -0.15
C ASP A 93 18.20 0.69 0.43
N MET A 94 17.89 0.94 1.70
CA MET A 94 18.33 2.11 2.45
C MET A 94 19.73 1.96 3.06
N GLU A 95 20.38 0.79 2.88
CA GLU A 95 21.72 0.46 3.44
C GLU A 95 21.76 0.59 4.96
N LEU A 96 20.66 0.22 5.63
CA LEU A 96 20.59 0.24 7.08
C LEU A 96 21.49 -0.84 7.70
N PRO A 97 22.05 -0.61 8.90
CA PRO A 97 22.73 -1.64 9.68
C PRO A 97 21.82 -2.86 9.90
N LYS A 98 22.41 -4.05 9.97
CA LYS A 98 21.68 -5.30 10.11
C LYS A 98 20.73 -5.33 11.32
N GLU A 99 21.14 -4.75 12.43
CA GLU A 99 20.34 -4.61 13.66
C GLU A 99 19.13 -3.70 13.51
N ASP A 100 19.11 -2.83 12.51
CA ASP A 100 18.00 -1.91 12.25
C ASP A 100 16.96 -2.52 11.28
N LEU A 101 17.31 -3.57 10.57
CA LEU A 101 16.37 -4.25 9.64
C LEU A 101 15.11 -4.75 10.36
N LEU A 102 15.24 -5.25 11.59
CA LEU A 102 14.09 -5.70 12.41
C LEU A 102 13.16 -4.56 12.84
N LYS A 103 13.60 -3.31 12.70
CA LYS A 103 12.81 -2.12 13.05
C LYS A 103 12.04 -1.55 11.85
N VAL A 104 12.22 -2.15 10.66
CA VAL A 104 11.61 -1.69 9.41
C VAL A 104 10.35 -2.48 9.12
N GLY A 105 9.24 -1.77 9.00
CA GLY A 105 8.04 -2.26 8.32
C GLY A 105 7.92 -1.60 6.95
N GLN A 106 7.16 -2.19 6.06
CA GLN A 106 6.97 -1.64 4.71
C GLN A 106 5.53 -1.73 4.24
N ILE A 107 5.11 -0.70 3.49
CA ILE A 107 3.86 -0.71 2.75
C ILE A 107 4.20 -1.18 1.34
N GLU A 108 3.75 -2.41 1.00
CA GLU A 108 4.06 -3.07 -0.28
C GLU A 108 3.18 -2.56 -1.41
N ALA A 109 1.90 -2.42 -1.15
CA ALA A 109 0.94 -2.02 -2.15
C ALA A 109 -0.12 -1.09 -1.60
N THR A 110 -0.58 -0.17 -2.43
CA THR A 110 -1.79 0.61 -2.18
C THR A 110 -2.56 0.80 -3.49
N PHE A 111 -3.82 0.43 -3.48
CA PHE A 111 -4.72 0.57 -4.64
C PHE A 111 -5.92 1.43 -4.30
N VAL A 112 -6.36 2.24 -5.26
CA VAL A 112 -7.64 2.95 -5.19
C VAL A 112 -8.29 2.92 -6.56
N HIS A 113 -9.48 2.32 -6.63
CA HIS A 113 -10.32 2.30 -7.82
C HIS A 113 -10.57 3.73 -8.30
N GLU A 114 -10.47 3.98 -9.60
CA GLU A 114 -10.53 5.33 -10.19
C GLU A 114 -11.81 6.08 -9.86
N ASP A 115 -12.94 5.39 -9.70
CA ASP A 115 -14.23 6.00 -9.32
C ASP A 115 -14.20 6.63 -7.92
N PHE A 116 -13.26 6.22 -7.07
CA PHE A 116 -13.12 6.66 -5.68
C PHE A 116 -11.84 7.44 -5.40
N ARG A 117 -11.07 7.78 -6.44
CA ARG A 117 -9.92 8.69 -6.29
C ARG A 117 -10.40 10.08 -5.83
N GLY A 118 -9.51 10.84 -5.20
CA GLY A 118 -9.85 12.15 -4.65
C GLY A 118 -10.48 12.13 -3.24
N ASN A 119 -10.86 10.95 -2.71
CA ASN A 119 -11.39 10.80 -1.34
C ASN A 119 -10.30 10.65 -0.27
N GLY A 120 -9.04 10.69 -0.63
CA GLY A 120 -7.93 10.48 0.31
C GLY A 120 -7.79 9.05 0.82
N LEU A 121 -8.37 8.05 0.13
CA LEU A 121 -8.37 6.65 0.56
C LEU A 121 -6.98 6.08 0.76
N GLN A 122 -6.03 6.36 -0.14
CA GLN A 122 -4.64 5.93 0.03
C GLN A 122 -4.08 6.46 1.36
N ARG A 123 -4.24 7.77 1.64
CA ARG A 123 -3.78 8.39 2.88
C ARG A 123 -4.42 7.73 4.11
N ILE A 124 -5.75 7.58 4.11
CA ILE A 124 -6.50 7.00 5.23
C ILE A 124 -6.03 5.56 5.52
N ILE A 125 -5.87 4.74 4.49
CA ILE A 125 -5.40 3.36 4.64
C ILE A 125 -3.96 3.32 5.16
N CYS A 126 -3.06 4.16 4.62
CA CYS A 126 -1.68 4.25 5.10
C CYS A 126 -1.62 4.68 6.58
N GLU A 127 -2.41 5.66 7.02
CA GLU A 127 -2.48 6.09 8.42
C GLU A 127 -2.89 4.93 9.36
N GLU A 128 -3.85 4.10 8.94
CA GLU A 128 -4.25 2.90 9.70
C GLU A 128 -3.14 1.85 9.74
N LEU A 129 -2.46 1.60 8.60
CA LEU A 129 -1.33 0.67 8.54
C LEU A 129 -0.15 1.16 9.39
N GLU A 130 0.16 2.46 9.36
CA GLU A 130 1.17 3.07 10.23
C GLU A 130 0.83 2.90 11.72
N SER A 131 -0.44 3.06 12.08
CA SER A 131 -0.89 2.83 13.47
C SER A 131 -0.66 1.38 13.93
N ILE A 132 -0.79 0.43 13.02
CA ILE A 132 -0.47 -0.98 13.29
C ILE A 132 1.06 -1.17 13.40
N ALA A 133 1.80 -0.63 12.42
CA ALA A 133 3.25 -0.75 12.34
C ALA A 133 3.99 -0.21 13.56
N ARG A 134 3.49 0.87 14.19
CA ARG A 134 4.07 1.49 15.40
C ARG A 134 4.26 0.54 16.58
N LYS A 135 3.55 -0.58 16.60
CA LYS A 135 3.65 -1.55 17.71
C LYS A 135 5.01 -2.26 17.69
N ASP A 136 5.49 -2.57 16.47
CA ASP A 136 6.63 -3.46 16.28
C ASP A 136 7.80 -2.79 15.54
N ASN A 137 7.54 -1.71 14.79
CA ASN A 137 8.55 -1.03 13.98
C ASN A 137 8.79 0.42 14.40
N LYS A 138 9.96 0.93 14.06
CA LYS A 138 10.39 2.33 14.26
C LYS A 138 10.47 3.10 12.95
N ILE A 139 10.61 2.38 11.85
CA ILE A 139 10.72 2.91 10.50
C ILE A 139 9.65 2.23 9.66
N ILE A 140 8.98 3.02 8.82
CA ILE A 140 8.12 2.49 7.77
C ILE A 140 8.62 2.99 6.42
N ALA A 141 8.70 2.07 5.46
CA ALA A 141 9.24 2.35 4.13
C ALA A 141 8.21 2.01 3.05
N VAL A 142 8.32 2.68 1.92
CA VAL A 142 7.50 2.43 0.73
C VAL A 142 8.33 2.63 -0.53
N THR A 143 7.90 2.06 -1.64
CA THR A 143 8.46 2.35 -2.96
C THR A 143 7.43 3.06 -3.85
N VAL A 144 7.87 4.07 -4.60
CA VAL A 144 7.02 4.82 -5.52
C VAL A 144 7.78 5.09 -6.81
N HIS A 145 7.13 4.88 -7.96
CA HIS A 145 7.71 5.30 -9.25
C HIS A 145 7.91 6.82 -9.27
N PRO A 146 9.07 7.36 -9.71
CA PRO A 146 9.34 8.81 -9.69
C PRO A 146 8.27 9.67 -10.35
N ASP A 147 7.67 9.18 -11.43
CA ASP A 147 6.65 9.92 -12.20
C ASP A 147 5.23 9.72 -11.67
N ASN A 148 5.02 8.82 -10.69
CA ASN A 148 3.73 8.68 -10.01
C ASN A 148 3.54 9.79 -8.97
N THR A 149 3.34 11.02 -9.47
CA THR A 149 3.22 12.22 -8.63
C THR A 149 2.06 12.16 -7.64
N TYR A 150 0.98 11.44 -7.96
CA TYR A 150 -0.18 11.27 -7.07
C TYR A 150 0.22 10.51 -5.80
N SER A 151 0.84 9.34 -5.95
CA SER A 151 1.31 8.53 -4.83
C SER A 151 2.43 9.24 -4.07
N LEU A 152 3.41 9.81 -4.80
CA LEU A 152 4.53 10.53 -4.20
C LEU A 152 4.06 11.71 -3.33
N ASN A 153 3.11 12.50 -3.80
CA ASN A 153 2.54 13.61 -3.04
C ASN A 153 1.77 13.13 -1.80
N THR A 154 1.08 12.00 -1.89
CA THR A 154 0.39 11.41 -0.75
C THR A 154 1.38 11.02 0.34
N PHE A 155 2.44 10.29 0.00
CA PHE A 155 3.46 9.88 0.99
C PHE A 155 4.24 11.08 1.55
N LYS A 156 4.59 12.07 0.74
CA LYS A 156 5.19 13.32 1.24
C LYS A 156 4.30 14.03 2.27
N LYS A 157 2.99 14.14 2.00
CA LYS A 157 2.02 14.72 2.95
C LYS A 157 1.86 13.89 4.23
N LEU A 158 2.08 12.59 4.16
CA LEU A 158 2.14 11.70 5.33
C LEU A 158 3.45 11.82 6.13
N GLY A 159 4.43 12.60 5.65
CA GLY A 159 5.71 12.84 6.32
C GLY A 159 6.83 11.89 5.90
N TYR A 160 6.67 11.17 4.78
CA TYR A 160 7.76 10.38 4.22
C TYR A 160 8.77 11.26 3.49
N THR A 161 10.04 10.89 3.59
CA THR A 161 11.15 11.50 2.87
C THR A 161 11.74 10.51 1.87
N ILE A 162 12.16 11.01 0.71
CA ILE A 162 12.90 10.19 -0.26
C ILE A 162 14.30 9.94 0.30
N GLU A 163 14.67 8.68 0.41
CA GLU A 163 15.98 8.24 0.87
C GLU A 163 16.91 7.95 -0.30
N LYS A 164 16.44 7.18 -1.27
CA LYS A 164 17.22 6.80 -2.46
C LYS A 164 16.31 6.62 -3.67
N GLU A 165 16.93 6.61 -4.84
CA GLU A 165 16.37 6.06 -6.08
C GLU A 165 17.11 4.78 -6.43
N LYS A 166 16.36 3.73 -6.78
CA LYS A 166 16.87 2.42 -7.17
C LYS A 166 16.11 1.84 -8.34
N ILE A 167 16.75 0.91 -9.03
CA ILE A 167 16.10 0.02 -9.99
C ILE A 167 15.66 -1.23 -9.23
N LYS A 168 14.36 -1.53 -9.27
CA LYS A 168 13.74 -2.68 -8.62
C LYS A 168 12.85 -3.44 -9.60
N TYR A 169 12.32 -4.59 -9.19
CA TYR A 169 11.29 -5.32 -9.92
C TYR A 169 11.62 -5.57 -11.39
N GLY A 170 12.87 -5.98 -11.66
CA GLY A 170 13.30 -6.33 -13.02
C GLY A 170 13.54 -5.16 -13.96
N GLY A 171 13.79 -3.95 -13.46
CA GLY A 171 14.16 -2.80 -14.29
C GLY A 171 13.39 -1.50 -14.02
N LEU A 172 12.47 -1.51 -13.07
CA LEU A 172 11.63 -0.37 -12.79
C LEU A 172 12.30 0.63 -11.84
N ARG A 173 12.27 1.91 -12.20
CA ARG A 173 12.74 2.98 -11.31
C ARG A 173 11.82 3.12 -10.10
N ARG A 174 12.40 3.24 -8.90
CA ARG A 174 11.66 3.46 -7.65
C ARG A 174 12.41 4.44 -6.74
N PHE A 175 11.68 5.43 -6.24
CA PHE A 175 12.10 6.08 -5.01
C PHE A 175 11.82 5.15 -3.84
N ILE A 176 12.79 5.03 -2.95
CA ILE A 176 12.62 4.43 -1.63
C ILE A 176 12.32 5.57 -0.70
N LEU A 177 11.15 5.59 -0.09
CA LEU A 177 10.78 6.60 0.89
C LEU A 177 10.69 5.96 2.27
N LYS A 178 11.04 6.73 3.29
CA LYS A 178 10.90 6.30 4.69
C LYS A 178 10.25 7.37 5.56
N LYS A 179 9.72 6.92 6.67
CA LYS A 179 9.22 7.74 7.78
C LYS A 179 9.57 7.07 9.09
N TYR A 180 9.97 7.85 10.08
CA TYR A 180 10.07 7.38 11.46
C TYR A 180 8.68 7.41 12.12
N LEU A 181 8.31 6.31 12.80
CA LEU A 181 7.00 6.12 13.41
C LEU A 181 6.96 6.64 14.86
#